data_79204bcae06c78566400eebda3483d0d
#
_entry.id   79204bcae06c78566400eebda3483d0d
#
_cell.length_a   1.000
_cell.length_b   1.000
_cell.length_c   1.000
_cell.angle_alpha   90.00
_cell.angle_beta   90.00
_cell.angle_gamma   90.00
#
_symmetry.space_group_name_H-M   'P 1'
#
loop_
_entity.id
_entity.type
_entity.pdbx_description
1 polymer ?
#
loop_
_entity_poly.entity_id
_entity_poly.type
_entity_poly.pdbx_seq_one_letter_code
_entity_poly.pdbx_strand_id
1 'polypeptide(L)'
;YGKLCNHALTGNADCGGLISYNYISGEPITGLADGRPLFVRSANDKFNLANFMRTHLYASVGVLKIGNDILFNEEKIKVDRITGHGGLFKTKGVGQRILAAAINSPISVMETAGEGGAWGIALLGSYLVNNEKKQSLADFLEDKVFTGDAGIEISPTAEDVAGFNTYIENYKAGLPV
;
A
#
# COMPACT_ATOMS: atom_id res chain seq x y z
N TYR A 1 1.08 3.31 17.68
CA TYR A 1 0.82 2.70 16.35
C TYR A 1 1.85 1.61 16.02
N GLY A 2 3.16 1.87 16.06
CA GLY A 2 4.19 0.93 15.61
C GLY A 2 4.10 -0.46 16.23
N LYS A 3 3.84 -0.59 17.53
CA LYS A 3 3.68 -1.89 18.19
C LYS A 3 2.50 -2.69 17.62
N LEU A 4 1.34 -2.05 17.39
CA LEU A 4 0.16 -2.70 16.85
C LEU A 4 0.35 -3.09 15.37
N CYS A 5 0.94 -2.22 14.57
CA CYS A 5 1.25 -2.50 13.17
C CYS A 5 2.24 -3.67 13.02
N ASN A 6 3.30 -3.70 13.84
CA ASN A 6 4.23 -4.83 13.86
C ASN A 6 3.56 -6.13 14.35
N HIS A 7 2.68 -6.04 15.35
CA HIS A 7 1.93 -7.20 15.82
C HIS A 7 0.99 -7.78 14.74
N ALA A 8 0.43 -6.93 13.87
CA ALA A 8 -0.36 -7.38 12.73
C ALA A 8 0.37 -8.38 11.81
N LEU A 9 1.70 -8.23 11.68
CA LEU A 9 2.51 -9.14 10.85
C LEU A 9 2.66 -10.56 11.44
N THR A 10 2.29 -10.77 12.71
CA THR A 10 2.27 -12.08 13.35
C THR A 10 0.94 -12.83 13.15
N GLY A 11 -0.05 -12.17 12.54
CA GLY A 11 -1.35 -12.77 12.23
C GLY A 11 -1.27 -13.73 11.02
N ASN A 12 -2.35 -14.46 10.82
CA ASN A 12 -2.50 -15.31 9.64
C ASN A 12 -2.38 -14.48 8.35
N ALA A 13 -1.76 -15.04 7.34
CA ALA A 13 -1.54 -14.33 6.07
C ALA A 13 -2.84 -13.92 5.35
N ASP A 14 -3.94 -14.64 5.59
CA ASP A 14 -5.30 -14.37 5.12
C ASP A 14 -6.16 -13.57 6.13
N CYS A 15 -5.56 -12.96 7.14
CA CYS A 15 -6.25 -12.32 8.26
C CYS A 15 -7.14 -13.26 9.09
N GLY A 16 -6.98 -14.59 8.97
CA GLY A 16 -7.78 -15.59 9.67
C GLY A 16 -9.26 -15.56 9.32
N GLY A 17 -9.62 -15.13 8.11
CA GLY A 17 -10.97 -15.00 7.59
C GLY A 17 -11.65 -13.65 7.86
N LEU A 18 -11.04 -12.78 8.68
CA LEU A 18 -11.62 -11.48 9.03
C LEU A 18 -11.60 -10.51 7.84
N ILE A 19 -12.69 -9.78 7.62
CA ILE A 19 -12.82 -8.77 6.57
C ILE A 19 -13.17 -7.41 7.18
N SER A 20 -12.53 -6.36 6.69
CA SER A 20 -12.86 -4.97 7.05
C SER A 20 -13.06 -4.15 5.79
N TYR A 21 -14.15 -3.39 5.75
CA TYR A 21 -14.45 -2.39 4.72
C TYR A 21 -14.32 -1.01 5.36
N ASN A 22 -13.35 -0.22 4.91
CA ASN A 22 -13.04 1.08 5.51
C ASN A 22 -13.61 2.25 4.72
N TYR A 23 -14.70 2.03 3.97
CA TYR A 23 -15.33 3.06 3.16
C TYR A 23 -16.10 4.05 4.04
N ILE A 24 -15.53 5.22 4.29
CA ILE A 24 -16.20 6.34 4.96
C ILE A 24 -17.11 7.09 3.98
N SER A 25 -16.72 7.11 2.71
CA SER A 25 -17.50 7.67 1.58
C SER A 25 -17.58 6.63 0.47
N GLY A 26 -18.24 6.98 -0.63
CA GLY A 26 -18.29 6.11 -1.82
C GLY A 26 -16.88 5.80 -2.39
N GLU A 27 -16.80 4.72 -3.14
CA GLU A 27 -15.55 4.25 -3.76
C GLU A 27 -15.79 3.83 -5.23
N PRO A 28 -15.36 4.65 -6.18
CA PRO A 28 -15.64 4.40 -7.60
C PRO A 28 -15.10 3.08 -8.14
N ILE A 29 -13.91 2.65 -7.69
CA ILE A 29 -13.26 1.40 -8.17
C ILE A 29 -14.10 0.17 -7.82
N THR A 30 -14.80 0.19 -6.70
CA THR A 30 -15.69 -0.89 -6.28
C THR A 30 -17.17 -0.63 -6.54
N GLY A 31 -17.50 0.50 -7.21
CA GLY A 31 -18.86 0.84 -7.58
C GLY A 31 -19.77 1.26 -6.41
N LEU A 32 -19.20 1.55 -5.24
CA LEU A 32 -19.98 2.00 -4.07
C LEU A 32 -20.30 3.48 -4.17
N ALA A 33 -21.60 3.84 -4.17
CA ALA A 33 -22.04 5.23 -4.18
C ALA A 33 -21.84 5.90 -2.80
N ASP A 34 -22.10 5.18 -1.73
CA ASP A 34 -22.10 5.68 -0.36
C ASP A 34 -21.08 4.94 0.52
N GLY A 35 -20.64 5.61 1.61
CA GLY A 35 -19.78 4.98 2.61
C GLY A 35 -20.49 3.85 3.35
N ARG A 36 -19.76 2.80 3.64
CA ARG A 36 -20.27 1.62 4.36
C ARG A 36 -19.15 0.97 5.18
N PRO A 37 -18.71 1.61 6.28
CA PRO A 37 -17.73 1.00 7.15
C PRO A 37 -18.33 -0.24 7.82
N LEU A 38 -17.66 -1.39 7.64
CA LEU A 38 -18.15 -2.67 8.12
C LEU A 38 -16.98 -3.58 8.51
N PHE A 39 -17.14 -4.30 9.64
CA PHE A 39 -16.25 -5.37 10.03
C PHE A 39 -17.04 -6.68 10.06
N VAL A 40 -16.56 -7.68 9.34
CA VAL A 40 -17.25 -8.97 9.16
C VAL A 40 -16.37 -10.11 9.67
N ARG A 41 -17.02 -11.05 10.36
CA ARG A 41 -16.41 -12.31 10.74
C ARG A 41 -17.46 -13.44 10.75
N SER A 42 -17.01 -14.64 10.43
CA SER A 42 -17.77 -15.87 10.61
C SER A 42 -17.51 -16.50 11.97
N ALA A 43 -18.31 -17.51 12.35
CA ALA A 43 -18.15 -18.21 13.61
C ALA A 43 -16.80 -18.97 13.71
N ASN A 44 -16.26 -19.41 12.58
CA ASN A 44 -15.02 -20.19 12.50
C ASN A 44 -13.77 -19.35 12.26
N ASP A 45 -13.89 -18.04 12.10
CA ASP A 45 -12.77 -17.14 11.84
C ASP A 45 -11.88 -17.00 13.09
N LYS A 46 -10.59 -16.83 12.85
CA LYS A 46 -9.58 -16.71 13.91
C LYS A 46 -9.51 -15.28 14.42
N PHE A 47 -10.48 -14.88 15.24
CA PHE A 47 -10.51 -13.54 15.83
C PHE A 47 -9.49 -13.40 16.96
N ASN A 48 -8.40 -12.69 16.68
CA ASN A 48 -7.38 -12.26 17.64
C ASN A 48 -6.84 -10.87 17.23
N LEU A 49 -6.06 -10.24 18.12
CA LEU A 49 -5.57 -8.88 17.89
C LEU A 49 -4.68 -8.77 16.62
N ALA A 50 -3.84 -9.77 16.35
CA ALA A 50 -2.96 -9.75 15.19
C ALA A 50 -3.77 -9.78 13.88
N ASN A 51 -4.73 -10.69 13.76
CA ASN A 51 -5.62 -10.79 12.60
C ASN A 51 -6.52 -9.56 12.47
N PHE A 52 -7.06 -9.05 13.57
CA PHE A 52 -7.85 -7.82 13.59
C PHE A 52 -7.05 -6.63 13.06
N MET A 53 -5.83 -6.43 13.52
CA MET A 53 -4.97 -5.35 13.01
C MET A 53 -4.55 -5.57 11.56
N ARG A 54 -4.27 -6.82 11.17
CA ARG A 54 -3.87 -7.15 9.80
C ARG A 54 -4.97 -6.89 8.79
N THR A 55 -6.24 -7.25 9.10
CA THR A 55 -7.36 -6.99 8.19
C THR A 55 -7.57 -5.49 7.93
N HIS A 56 -7.33 -4.61 8.92
CA HIS A 56 -7.39 -3.16 8.70
C HIS A 56 -6.24 -2.65 7.83
N LEU A 57 -5.03 -3.21 7.97
CA LEU A 57 -3.93 -2.89 7.07
C LEU A 57 -4.23 -3.38 5.64
N TYR A 58 -4.78 -4.58 5.49
CA TYR A 58 -5.16 -5.12 4.18
C TYR A 58 -6.28 -4.31 3.52
N ALA A 59 -7.30 -3.91 4.29
CA ALA A 59 -8.38 -3.05 3.80
C ALA A 59 -7.86 -1.69 3.26
N SER A 60 -6.78 -1.14 3.85
CA SER A 60 -6.19 0.12 3.40
C SER A 60 -5.55 0.05 2.00
N VAL A 61 -5.24 -1.16 1.51
CA VAL A 61 -4.64 -1.40 0.18
C VAL A 61 -5.53 -2.25 -0.74
N GLY A 62 -6.70 -2.68 -0.26
CA GLY A 62 -7.60 -3.55 -1.01
C GLY A 62 -8.07 -2.92 -2.33
N VAL A 63 -8.53 -1.68 -2.28
CA VAL A 63 -8.95 -0.93 -3.49
C VAL A 63 -7.78 -0.69 -4.44
N LEU A 64 -6.60 -0.36 -3.90
CA LEU A 64 -5.39 -0.21 -4.71
C LEU A 64 -5.06 -1.52 -5.44
N LYS A 65 -5.19 -2.67 -4.77
CA LYS A 65 -5.02 -3.98 -5.42
C LYS A 65 -6.00 -4.17 -6.57
N ILE A 66 -7.29 -3.89 -6.36
CA ILE A 66 -8.33 -4.04 -7.40
C ILE A 66 -8.02 -3.13 -8.60
N GLY A 67 -7.67 -1.86 -8.36
CA GLY A 67 -7.28 -0.94 -9.43
C GLY A 67 -6.00 -1.36 -10.16
N ASN A 68 -4.98 -1.84 -9.44
CA ASN A 68 -3.75 -2.33 -10.04
C ASN A 68 -3.95 -3.61 -10.87
N ASP A 69 -4.91 -4.45 -10.51
CA ASP A 69 -5.25 -5.63 -11.31
C ASP A 69 -5.77 -5.25 -12.71
N ILE A 70 -6.55 -4.19 -12.81
CA ILE A 70 -6.96 -3.62 -14.11
C ILE A 70 -5.70 -3.18 -14.87
N LEU A 71 -4.84 -2.38 -14.24
CA LEU A 71 -3.65 -1.82 -14.87
C LEU A 71 -2.68 -2.91 -15.37
N PHE A 72 -2.41 -3.92 -14.56
CA PHE A 72 -1.40 -4.94 -14.87
C PHE A 72 -1.97 -6.12 -15.66
N ASN A 73 -3.21 -6.53 -15.38
CA ASN A 73 -3.80 -7.72 -15.98
C ASN A 73 -4.60 -7.42 -17.25
N GLU A 74 -5.29 -6.29 -17.31
CA GLU A 74 -6.10 -5.90 -18.48
C GLU A 74 -5.30 -5.01 -19.44
N GLU A 75 -4.75 -3.89 -18.93
CA GLU A 75 -3.98 -2.93 -19.72
C GLU A 75 -2.54 -3.37 -20.01
N LYS A 76 -2.05 -4.45 -19.37
CA LYS A 76 -0.71 -5.03 -19.54
C LYS A 76 0.43 -4.03 -19.31
N ILE A 77 0.23 -3.03 -18.50
CA ILE A 77 1.27 -2.07 -18.11
C ILE A 77 2.38 -2.80 -17.35
N LYS A 78 3.61 -2.53 -17.74
CA LYS A 78 4.80 -2.99 -17.01
C LYS A 78 5.40 -1.83 -16.27
N VAL A 79 5.79 -2.06 -15.01
CA VAL A 79 6.49 -1.09 -14.18
C VAL A 79 7.85 -1.68 -13.77
N ASP A 80 8.89 -0.87 -13.83
CA ASP A 80 10.24 -1.30 -13.46
C ASP A 80 10.42 -1.27 -11.94
N ARG A 81 9.72 -0.35 -11.25
CA ARG A 81 9.88 -0.13 -9.83
C ARG A 81 8.62 0.49 -9.22
N ILE A 82 8.31 0.06 -7.99
CA ILE A 82 7.23 0.63 -7.18
C ILE A 82 7.84 1.23 -5.92
N THR A 83 7.56 2.51 -5.70
CA THR A 83 8.05 3.25 -4.54
C THR A 83 6.89 3.67 -3.66
N GLY A 84 6.99 3.35 -2.36
CA GLY A 84 5.98 3.70 -1.36
C GLY A 84 6.31 5.01 -0.65
N HIS A 85 5.29 5.87 -0.50
CA HIS A 85 5.36 7.13 0.26
C HIS A 85 4.12 7.31 1.14
N GLY A 86 4.26 8.07 2.21
CA GLY A 86 3.15 8.48 3.08
C GLY A 86 3.09 7.74 4.41
N GLY A 87 2.03 8.01 5.16
CA GLY A 87 1.89 7.59 6.55
C GLY A 87 1.92 6.08 6.78
N LEU A 88 1.48 5.27 5.81
CA LEU A 88 1.53 3.81 5.90
C LEU A 88 2.97 3.29 6.11
N PHE A 89 3.96 3.99 5.56
CA PHE A 89 5.38 3.61 5.59
C PHE A 89 6.14 4.16 6.81
N LYS A 90 5.50 4.96 7.69
CA LYS A 90 6.12 5.44 8.95
C LYS A 90 6.50 4.30 9.89
N THR A 91 5.76 3.19 9.89
CA THR A 91 6.17 1.98 10.60
C THR A 91 7.04 1.14 9.66
N LYS A 92 8.35 1.17 9.91
CA LYS A 92 9.37 0.54 9.07
C LYS A 92 9.01 -0.91 8.72
N GLY A 93 9.01 -1.24 7.45
CA GLY A 93 8.79 -2.57 6.90
C GLY A 93 7.33 -3.03 6.84
N VAL A 94 6.43 -2.51 7.68
CA VAL A 94 5.04 -3.00 7.74
C VAL A 94 4.28 -2.66 6.46
N GLY A 95 4.18 -1.38 6.10
CA GLY A 95 3.48 -0.95 4.89
C GLY A 95 4.06 -1.56 3.63
N GLN A 96 5.41 -1.69 3.56
CA GLN A 96 6.08 -2.34 2.44
C GLN A 96 5.67 -3.81 2.29
N ARG A 97 5.71 -4.60 3.39
CA ARG A 97 5.34 -6.01 3.35
C ARG A 97 3.87 -6.22 2.97
N ILE A 98 2.98 -5.41 3.50
CA ILE A 98 1.54 -5.46 3.17
C ILE A 98 1.31 -5.12 1.69
N LEU A 99 1.92 -4.04 1.20
CA LEU A 99 1.76 -3.62 -0.19
C LEU A 99 2.44 -4.60 -1.16
N ALA A 100 3.63 -5.09 -0.82
CA ALA A 100 4.33 -6.10 -1.62
C ALA A 100 3.48 -7.38 -1.79
N ALA A 101 2.84 -7.84 -0.71
CA ALA A 101 1.92 -8.97 -0.76
C ALA A 101 0.71 -8.69 -1.67
N ALA A 102 0.11 -7.49 -1.55
CA ALA A 102 -1.08 -7.10 -2.31
C ALA A 102 -0.84 -7.08 -3.82
N ILE A 103 0.29 -6.54 -4.26
CA ILE A 103 0.58 -6.36 -5.69
C ILE A 103 1.59 -7.36 -6.26
N ASN A 104 2.05 -8.31 -5.43
CA ASN A 104 3.04 -9.33 -5.78
C ASN A 104 4.28 -8.75 -6.48
N SER A 105 4.82 -7.66 -5.91
CA SER A 105 5.99 -6.96 -6.46
C SER A 105 6.83 -6.36 -5.32
N PRO A 106 8.16 -6.23 -5.49
CA PRO A 106 8.99 -5.54 -4.52
C PRO A 106 8.57 -4.08 -4.34
N ILE A 107 8.63 -3.59 -3.11
CA ILE A 107 8.32 -2.20 -2.74
C ILE A 107 9.57 -1.55 -2.16
N SER A 108 10.02 -0.48 -2.79
CA SER A 108 11.08 0.38 -2.29
C SER A 108 10.52 1.54 -1.46
N VAL A 109 11.16 1.88 -0.36
CA VAL A 109 10.80 3.03 0.49
C VAL A 109 12.05 3.78 0.88
N MET A 110 12.07 5.08 0.60
CA MET A 110 13.16 5.97 0.98
C MET A 110 13.05 6.39 2.45
N GLU A 111 14.14 6.84 3.08
CA GLU A 111 14.11 7.34 4.46
C GLU A 111 13.11 8.49 4.66
N THR A 112 12.95 9.33 3.64
CA THR A 112 12.03 10.48 3.62
C THR A 112 10.56 10.10 3.37
N ALA A 113 10.26 8.84 3.13
CA ALA A 113 8.94 8.38 2.68
C ALA A 113 7.80 8.72 3.64
N GLY A 114 8.06 8.80 4.95
CA GLY A 114 7.04 9.14 5.95
C GLY A 114 6.48 10.56 5.80
N GLU A 115 7.23 11.47 5.18
CA GLU A 115 6.88 12.89 4.97
C GLU A 115 6.89 13.25 3.47
N GLY A 116 6.61 12.31 2.60
CA GLY A 116 6.75 12.42 1.14
C GLY A 116 6.08 13.65 0.51
N GLY A 117 4.89 14.05 0.99
CA GLY A 117 4.20 15.24 0.49
C GLY A 117 4.94 16.55 0.79
N ALA A 118 5.35 16.75 2.05
CA ALA A 118 6.10 17.94 2.46
C ALA A 118 7.48 17.99 1.79
N TRP A 119 8.15 16.85 1.70
CA TRP A 119 9.44 16.72 1.03
C TRP A 119 9.32 17.00 -0.46
N GLY A 120 8.31 16.45 -1.14
CA GLY A 120 8.08 16.68 -2.57
C GLY A 120 7.84 18.15 -2.91
N ILE A 121 7.04 18.87 -2.11
CA ILE A 121 6.81 20.30 -2.31
C ILE A 121 8.09 21.12 -2.08
N ALA A 122 8.92 20.74 -1.09
CA ALA A 122 10.20 21.38 -0.84
C ALA A 122 11.17 21.17 -2.01
N LEU A 123 11.17 20.00 -2.64
CA LEU A 123 11.97 19.73 -3.85
C LEU A 123 11.53 20.58 -5.04
N LEU A 124 10.23 20.76 -5.25
CA LEU A 124 9.72 21.66 -6.30
C LEU A 124 10.14 23.10 -6.05
N GLY A 125 10.05 23.56 -4.79
CA GLY A 125 10.56 24.88 -4.41
C GLY A 125 12.06 25.03 -4.66
N SER A 126 12.85 24.01 -4.29
CA SER A 126 14.30 23.98 -4.56
C SER A 126 14.61 23.99 -6.06
N TYR A 127 13.87 23.23 -6.85
CA TYR A 127 13.99 23.22 -8.30
C TYR A 127 13.75 24.61 -8.91
N LEU A 128 12.69 25.30 -8.48
CA LEU A 128 12.37 26.63 -8.99
C LEU A 128 13.45 27.67 -8.68
N VAL A 129 14.03 27.61 -7.48
CA VAL A 129 15.04 28.60 -7.04
C VAL A 129 16.44 28.28 -7.58
N ASN A 130 16.81 27.01 -7.70
CA ASN A 130 18.18 26.60 -8.02
C ASN A 130 18.35 26.06 -9.44
N ASN A 131 17.37 26.25 -10.33
CA ASN A 131 17.43 25.76 -11.71
C ASN A 131 18.07 26.80 -12.67
N GLU A 132 19.24 27.30 -12.32
CA GLU A 132 20.01 28.26 -13.17
C GLU A 132 20.33 27.70 -14.56
N LYS A 133 20.54 26.38 -14.66
CA LYS A 133 20.88 25.69 -15.90
C LYS A 133 19.68 25.34 -16.77
N LYS A 134 18.47 25.68 -16.34
CA LYS A 134 17.21 25.30 -17.01
C LYS A 134 17.11 23.79 -17.30
N GLN A 135 17.58 22.95 -16.39
CA GLN A 135 17.43 21.50 -16.45
C GLN A 135 15.93 21.12 -16.41
N SER A 136 15.58 19.98 -16.98
CA SER A 136 14.27 19.40 -16.73
C SER A 136 14.13 19.01 -15.24
N LEU A 137 12.90 18.90 -14.75
CA LEU A 137 12.67 18.41 -13.38
C LEU A 137 13.25 17.01 -13.19
N ALA A 138 13.12 16.15 -14.20
CA ALA A 138 13.65 14.79 -14.16
C ALA A 138 15.18 14.80 -13.97
N ASP A 139 15.91 15.55 -14.81
CA ASP A 139 17.37 15.66 -14.72
C ASP A 139 17.81 16.26 -13.36
N PHE A 140 17.08 17.29 -12.88
CA PHE A 140 17.38 17.90 -11.58
C PHE A 140 17.21 16.87 -10.43
N LEU A 141 16.14 16.09 -10.47
CA LEU A 141 15.90 15.07 -9.45
C LEU A 141 16.95 13.96 -9.50
N GLU A 142 17.33 13.51 -10.68
CA GLU A 142 18.35 12.48 -10.87
C GLU A 142 19.74 12.97 -10.40
N ASP A 143 20.14 14.19 -10.83
CA ASP A 143 21.46 14.75 -10.53
C ASP A 143 21.65 15.22 -9.08
N LYS A 144 20.58 15.67 -8.43
CA LYS A 144 20.68 16.38 -7.13
C LYS A 144 20.00 15.69 -5.97
N VAL A 145 19.02 14.84 -6.24
CA VAL A 145 18.16 14.28 -5.19
C VAL A 145 18.36 12.77 -5.07
N PHE A 146 18.26 12.05 -6.18
CA PHE A 146 18.29 10.58 -6.17
C PHE A 146 19.68 10.04 -6.52
N THR A 147 20.72 10.71 -6.07
CA THR A 147 22.13 10.45 -6.43
C THR A 147 22.73 9.13 -5.92
N GLY A 148 21.94 8.17 -5.53
CA GLY A 148 22.45 6.84 -5.18
C GLY A 148 21.68 6.04 -4.15
N ASP A 149 20.61 6.56 -3.58
CA ASP A 149 19.80 5.80 -2.64
C ASP A 149 18.52 5.28 -3.31
N ALA A 150 18.53 3.98 -3.62
CA ALA A 150 17.36 3.29 -4.14
C ALA A 150 16.28 3.05 -3.07
N GLY A 151 16.54 3.46 -1.81
CA GLY A 151 15.71 3.13 -0.67
C GLY A 151 15.86 1.67 -0.22
N ILE A 152 15.18 1.32 0.86
CA ILE A 152 15.10 -0.07 1.34
C ILE A 152 14.01 -0.77 0.59
N GLU A 153 14.34 -1.89 -0.05
CA GLU A 153 13.39 -2.72 -0.79
C GLU A 153 12.96 -3.94 0.04
N ILE A 154 11.67 -4.25 0.00
CA ILE A 154 11.11 -5.49 0.56
C ILE A 154 10.35 -6.22 -0.55
N SER A 155 10.80 -7.45 -0.82
CA SER A 155 10.12 -8.38 -1.73
C SER A 155 8.98 -9.11 -1.03
N PRO A 156 7.91 -9.48 -1.74
CA PRO A 156 6.83 -10.27 -1.19
C PRO A 156 7.29 -11.70 -0.85
N THR A 157 6.68 -12.31 0.16
CA THR A 157 6.80 -13.75 0.38
C THR A 157 5.65 -14.50 -0.29
N ALA A 158 5.88 -15.74 -0.73
CA ALA A 158 4.82 -16.54 -1.33
C ALA A 158 3.63 -16.75 -0.39
N GLU A 159 3.89 -16.89 0.91
CA GLU A 159 2.86 -17.03 1.94
C GLU A 159 1.99 -15.77 2.05
N ASP A 160 2.61 -14.58 2.13
CA ASP A 160 1.87 -13.31 2.23
C ASP A 160 1.04 -13.04 0.97
N VAL A 161 1.60 -13.35 -0.22
CA VAL A 161 0.88 -13.20 -1.51
C VAL A 161 -0.33 -14.14 -1.56
N ALA A 162 -0.17 -15.41 -1.22
CA ALA A 162 -1.27 -16.37 -1.22
C ALA A 162 -2.35 -15.96 -0.20
N GLY A 163 -1.94 -15.53 1.00
CA GLY A 163 -2.86 -15.06 2.03
C GLY A 163 -3.60 -13.80 1.61
N PHE A 164 -2.90 -12.83 1.00
CA PHE A 164 -3.56 -11.62 0.49
C PHE A 164 -4.55 -11.94 -0.64
N ASN A 165 -4.22 -12.86 -1.54
CA ASN A 165 -5.13 -13.29 -2.61
C ASN A 165 -6.40 -13.93 -2.03
N THR A 166 -6.27 -14.79 -1.01
CA THR A 166 -7.44 -15.35 -0.31
C THR A 166 -8.27 -14.24 0.34
N TYR A 167 -7.63 -13.29 1.01
CA TYR A 167 -8.30 -12.15 1.62
C TYR A 167 -9.07 -11.32 0.58
N ILE A 168 -8.45 -10.95 -0.54
CA ILE A 168 -9.07 -10.04 -1.53
C ILE A 168 -10.25 -10.71 -2.26
N GLU A 169 -10.22 -12.02 -2.48
CA GLU A 169 -11.37 -12.73 -3.04
C GLU A 169 -12.56 -12.72 -2.08
N ASN A 170 -12.35 -12.97 -0.78
CA ASN A 170 -13.38 -12.87 0.24
C ASN A 170 -13.88 -11.42 0.38
N TYR A 171 -12.98 -10.45 0.29
CA TYR A 171 -13.30 -9.01 0.30
C TYR A 171 -14.22 -8.64 -0.87
N LYS A 172 -13.88 -9.06 -2.10
CA LYS A 172 -14.71 -8.82 -3.29
C LYS A 172 -16.08 -9.49 -3.17
N ALA A 173 -16.13 -10.72 -2.68
CA ALA A 173 -17.37 -11.47 -2.51
C ALA A 173 -18.35 -10.81 -1.51
N GLY A 174 -17.84 -10.08 -0.55
CA GLY A 174 -18.64 -9.36 0.44
C GLY A 174 -18.90 -7.88 0.11
N LEU A 175 -18.41 -7.39 -1.03
CA LEU A 175 -18.80 -6.06 -1.51
C LEU A 175 -20.31 -6.11 -1.84
N PRO A 176 -21.09 -5.15 -1.36
CA PRO A 176 -22.52 -5.13 -1.67
C PRO A 176 -22.74 -4.92 -3.17
N VAL A 177 -23.58 -5.72 -3.71
CA VAL A 177 -24.11 -5.59 -5.07
C VAL A 177 -25.16 -4.48 -5.08
#